data_86133e92fcbe827e809774a29437762a
#
_entry.id   86133e92fcbe827e809774a29437762a
#
_cell.length_a   1.000
_cell.length_b   1.000
_cell.length_c   1.000
_cell.angle_alpha   90.00
_cell.angle_beta   90.00
_cell.angle_gamma   90.00
#
_symmetry.space_group_name_H-M   'P 1'
#
loop_
_entity.id
_entity.type
_entity.pdbx_description
1 polymer ?
#
loop_
_entity_poly.entity_id
_entity_poly.type
_entity_poly.pdbx_seq_one_letter_code
_entity_poly.pdbx_strand_id
1 'polypeptide(L)'
;MSRFLLALAFVFSLAAPASAQASPMLATGSSADSLLVSGKQMLGENGGSLDAMYAAKAAFERTLADTGVAAWGHYYMALADYRIADYLLAAGEENKGAASEHLKATVEHLQKATEINPQAAEAYVLLSSAYGRQIGLNPIKGMVLGRRAQKALKKAAQLAPDNPRVVLCTAIRDFNTPGMFGGSKEKGLQGFQRAAELFAQEEPTNPIHPVWGHSRTYAWLGIAYQDRGELELARAAFKKALAINPSFGWVKYVLLPELEKASSLDAP
;
A
#
# COMPACT_ATOMS: atom_id res chain seq x y z
N MET A 1 50.29 3.56 -70.76
CA MET A 1 50.76 4.93 -70.62
C MET A 1 50.04 5.48 -69.40
N SER A 2 50.73 6.17 -68.59
CA SER A 2 50.43 7.00 -67.44
C SER A 2 50.11 6.31 -66.09
N ARG A 3 51.07 6.38 -65.21
CA ARG A 3 51.11 6.06 -63.83
C ARG A 3 50.41 7.17 -63.04
N PHE A 4 49.58 6.86 -62.10
CA PHE A 4 49.28 7.77 -60.99
C PHE A 4 49.44 7.04 -59.68
N LEU A 5 50.39 7.53 -58.90
CA LEU A 5 50.66 7.17 -57.50
C LEU A 5 49.51 7.72 -56.63
N LEU A 6 48.92 6.91 -55.77
CA LEU A 6 48.08 7.33 -54.68
C LEU A 6 48.87 7.16 -53.39
N ALA A 7 49.17 8.31 -52.77
CA ALA A 7 49.76 8.40 -51.44
C ALA A 7 48.73 8.05 -50.40
N LEU A 8 49.01 7.05 -49.58
CA LEU A 8 48.23 6.72 -48.38
C LEU A 8 48.61 7.67 -47.26
N ALA A 9 47.71 8.60 -46.92
CA ALA A 9 47.81 9.39 -45.69
C ALA A 9 47.19 8.61 -44.55
N PHE A 10 48.02 8.14 -43.63
CA PHE A 10 47.58 7.61 -42.31
C PHE A 10 47.12 8.78 -41.45
N VAL A 11 45.80 8.89 -41.22
CA VAL A 11 45.26 9.77 -40.20
C VAL A 11 45.21 9.00 -38.90
N PHE A 12 46.13 9.33 -37.99
CA PHE A 12 46.05 8.90 -36.58
C PHE A 12 44.88 9.65 -35.96
N SER A 13 43.76 8.95 -35.74
CA SER A 13 42.69 9.43 -34.90
C SER A 13 43.06 9.21 -33.44
N LEU A 14 43.45 10.27 -32.75
CA LEU A 14 43.52 10.25 -31.28
C LEU A 14 42.09 10.07 -30.75
N ALA A 15 41.78 8.90 -30.23
CA ALA A 15 40.62 8.66 -29.43
C ALA A 15 40.80 9.43 -28.11
N ALA A 16 39.99 10.48 -27.89
CA ALA A 16 39.90 11.12 -26.62
C ALA A 16 39.32 10.12 -25.57
N PRO A 17 39.82 10.12 -24.33
CA PRO A 17 39.25 9.25 -23.31
C PRO A 17 37.80 9.65 -23.07
N ALA A 18 36.91 8.64 -23.17
CA ALA A 18 35.51 8.81 -22.78
C ALA A 18 35.47 9.32 -21.35
N SER A 19 35.07 10.58 -21.21
CA SER A 19 34.71 11.14 -19.91
C SER A 19 33.56 10.27 -19.38
N ALA A 20 33.82 9.55 -18.31
CA ALA A 20 32.80 8.88 -17.52
C ALA A 20 31.79 9.97 -17.12
N GLN A 21 30.65 10.00 -17.80
CA GLN A 21 29.53 10.80 -17.36
C GLN A 21 29.09 10.21 -16.02
N ALA A 22 29.43 10.94 -14.95
CA ALA A 22 28.89 10.68 -13.64
C ALA A 22 27.37 10.69 -13.79
N SER A 23 26.74 9.56 -13.48
CA SER A 23 25.31 9.49 -13.32
C SER A 23 24.87 10.67 -12.44
N PRO A 24 23.76 11.38 -12.77
CA PRO A 24 23.31 12.44 -11.92
C PRO A 24 23.09 11.86 -10.53
N MET A 25 23.91 12.29 -9.57
CA MET A 25 23.68 12.05 -8.16
C MET A 25 22.26 12.58 -7.88
N LEU A 26 21.33 11.67 -7.60
CA LEU A 26 20.06 11.98 -6.99
C LEU A 26 20.38 12.98 -5.86
N ALA A 27 19.71 14.12 -5.89
CA ALA A 27 19.87 15.16 -4.88
C ALA A 27 19.90 14.47 -3.51
N THR A 28 20.93 14.76 -2.72
CA THR A 28 21.20 14.15 -1.42
C THR A 28 20.02 14.41 -0.49
N GLY A 29 19.03 13.51 -0.50
CA GLY A 29 18.05 13.42 0.57
C GLY A 29 18.81 13.23 1.89
N SER A 30 18.25 13.68 2.99
CA SER A 30 18.85 13.47 4.31
C SER A 30 19.11 11.97 4.53
N SER A 31 20.00 11.62 5.44
CA SER A 31 20.24 10.21 5.80
C SER A 31 18.93 9.53 6.25
N ALA A 32 18.03 10.31 6.83
CA ALA A 32 16.70 9.88 7.26
C ALA A 32 15.77 9.57 6.06
N ASP A 33 15.78 10.38 4.98
CA ASP A 33 15.06 10.09 3.75
C ASP A 33 15.51 8.76 3.13
N SER A 34 16.82 8.53 3.12
CA SER A 34 17.39 7.27 2.61
C SER A 34 16.95 6.06 3.44
N LEU A 35 16.83 6.20 4.76
CA LEU A 35 16.31 5.18 5.66
C LEU A 35 14.81 4.91 5.42
N LEU A 36 14.00 5.95 5.19
CA LEU A 36 12.58 5.79 4.82
C LEU A 36 12.43 5.02 3.51
N VAL A 37 13.18 5.40 2.47
CA VAL A 37 13.15 4.73 1.17
C VAL A 37 13.59 3.26 1.29
N SER A 38 14.71 3.01 1.98
CA SER A 38 15.21 1.64 2.21
C SER A 38 14.20 0.80 3.00
N GLY A 39 13.64 1.33 4.07
CA GLY A 39 12.59 0.65 4.86
C GLY A 39 11.35 0.34 4.02
N LYS A 40 10.90 1.27 3.15
CA LYS A 40 9.80 1.02 2.22
C LYS A 40 10.10 -0.13 1.25
N GLN A 41 11.33 -0.21 0.73
CA GLN A 41 11.74 -1.31 -0.16
C GLN A 41 11.71 -2.65 0.58
N MET A 42 12.22 -2.71 1.82
CA MET A 42 12.16 -3.91 2.66
C MET A 42 10.71 -4.32 2.96
N LEU A 43 9.85 -3.34 3.27
CA LEU A 43 8.44 -3.58 3.57
C LEU A 43 7.65 -4.06 2.34
N GLY A 44 8.07 -3.68 1.13
CA GLY A 44 7.37 -4.00 -0.10
C GLY A 44 5.96 -3.41 -0.19
N GLU A 45 5.20 -3.72 -1.23
CA GLU A 45 3.84 -3.17 -1.41
C GLU A 45 2.81 -3.84 -0.46
N ASN A 46 2.91 -5.15 -0.26
CA ASN A 46 1.95 -5.93 0.58
C ASN A 46 2.61 -6.67 1.74
N GLY A 47 3.79 -6.22 2.17
CA GLY A 47 4.60 -6.90 3.16
C GLY A 47 5.45 -8.02 2.54
N GLY A 48 6.67 -8.16 3.03
CA GLY A 48 7.58 -9.25 2.71
C GLY A 48 7.48 -10.38 3.73
N SER A 49 8.61 -11.03 4.02
CA SER A 49 8.73 -11.92 5.15
C SER A 49 8.58 -11.15 6.48
N LEU A 50 8.25 -11.85 7.54
CA LEU A 50 8.15 -11.26 8.87
C LEU A 50 9.45 -10.54 9.28
N ASP A 51 10.61 -11.15 8.98
CA ASP A 51 11.92 -10.56 9.25
C ASP A 51 12.13 -9.25 8.47
N ALA A 52 11.71 -9.19 7.20
CA ALA A 52 11.80 -7.98 6.40
C ALA A 52 10.91 -6.85 6.98
N MET A 53 9.74 -7.18 7.51
CA MET A 53 8.88 -6.20 8.18
C MET A 53 9.50 -5.64 9.46
N TYR A 54 10.13 -6.50 10.28
CA TYR A 54 10.87 -6.06 11.48
C TYR A 54 12.11 -5.24 11.11
N ALA A 55 12.87 -5.63 10.09
CA ALA A 55 14.01 -4.86 9.60
C ALA A 55 13.58 -3.48 9.08
N ALA A 56 12.48 -3.42 8.33
CA ALA A 56 11.90 -2.15 7.89
C ALA A 56 11.50 -1.26 9.07
N LYS A 57 10.84 -1.82 10.08
CA LYS A 57 10.45 -1.10 11.30
C LYS A 57 11.66 -0.51 12.01
N ALA A 58 12.75 -1.28 12.19
CA ALA A 58 13.99 -0.79 12.79
C ALA A 58 14.64 0.35 11.96
N ALA A 59 14.54 0.30 10.62
CA ALA A 59 15.00 1.41 9.78
C ALA A 59 14.15 2.66 9.98
N PHE A 60 12.83 2.54 10.08
CA PHE A 60 11.93 3.67 10.33
C PHE A 60 12.11 4.28 11.73
N GLU A 61 12.35 3.48 12.76
CA GLU A 61 12.63 3.95 14.11
C GLU A 61 13.82 4.94 14.15
N ARG A 62 14.86 4.67 13.38
CA ARG A 62 16.04 5.54 13.28
C ARG A 62 15.73 6.90 12.67
N THR A 63 14.61 7.07 11.97
CA THR A 63 14.21 8.35 11.37
C THR A 63 13.48 9.27 12.36
N LEU A 64 13.08 8.78 13.53
CA LEU A 64 12.27 9.54 14.48
C LEU A 64 13.02 10.73 15.12
N ALA A 65 14.35 10.68 15.14
CA ALA A 65 15.19 11.77 15.64
C ALA A 65 15.23 12.98 14.68
N ASP A 66 14.90 12.79 13.40
CA ASP A 66 14.85 13.84 12.39
C ASP A 66 13.44 14.43 12.31
N THR A 67 13.25 15.65 12.83
CA THR A 67 11.95 16.31 12.89
C THR A 67 11.32 16.57 11.53
N GLY A 68 12.12 16.65 10.45
CA GLY A 68 11.65 16.85 9.08
C GLY A 68 10.89 15.66 8.52
N VAL A 69 11.22 14.45 8.98
CA VAL A 69 10.63 13.20 8.48
C VAL A 69 9.99 12.34 9.58
N ALA A 70 10.03 12.74 10.84
CA ALA A 70 9.49 11.97 11.97
C ALA A 70 8.03 11.55 11.79
N ALA A 71 7.20 12.39 11.18
CA ALA A 71 5.81 12.04 10.86
C ALA A 71 5.74 10.83 9.91
N TRP A 72 6.58 10.77 8.88
CA TRP A 72 6.69 9.64 7.98
C TRP A 72 7.31 8.43 8.66
N GLY A 73 8.31 8.63 9.55
CA GLY A 73 8.86 7.56 10.37
C GLY A 73 7.78 6.84 11.18
N HIS A 74 6.97 7.60 11.92
CA HIS A 74 5.84 7.06 12.67
C HIS A 74 4.79 6.41 11.76
N TYR A 75 4.45 7.02 10.60
CA TYR A 75 3.53 6.44 9.65
C TYR A 75 3.99 5.07 9.16
N TYR A 76 5.27 4.92 8.78
CA TYR A 76 5.79 3.66 8.25
C TYR A 76 6.03 2.61 9.34
N MET A 77 6.38 3.00 10.57
CA MET A 77 6.37 2.08 11.70
C MET A 77 4.97 1.50 11.92
N ALA A 78 3.95 2.36 11.88
CA ALA A 78 2.55 1.93 11.97
C ALA A 78 2.15 0.99 10.82
N LEU A 79 2.56 1.28 9.60
CA LEU A 79 2.27 0.43 8.44
C LEU A 79 2.96 -0.94 8.57
N ALA A 80 4.19 -0.98 9.11
CA ALA A 80 4.90 -2.23 9.39
C ALA A 80 4.16 -3.04 10.46
N ASP A 81 3.80 -2.42 11.59
CA ASP A 81 3.04 -3.07 12.65
C ASP A 81 1.67 -3.57 12.16
N TYR A 82 0.97 -2.80 11.34
CA TYR A 82 -0.29 -3.20 10.74
C TYR A 82 -0.14 -4.47 9.88
N ARG A 83 0.93 -4.55 9.08
CA ARG A 83 1.21 -5.71 8.22
C ARG A 83 1.68 -6.92 9.00
N ILE A 84 2.47 -6.73 10.05
CA ILE A 84 2.86 -7.79 10.98
C ILE A 84 1.59 -8.38 11.61
N ALA A 85 0.65 -7.53 12.05
CA ALA A 85 -0.62 -7.99 12.59
C ALA A 85 -1.43 -8.80 11.57
N ASP A 86 -1.54 -8.33 10.31
CA ASP A 86 -2.21 -9.07 9.25
C ASP A 86 -1.54 -10.43 8.96
N TYR A 87 -0.19 -10.47 8.96
CA TYR A 87 0.57 -11.70 8.80
C TYR A 87 0.31 -12.69 9.94
N LEU A 88 0.36 -12.24 11.18
CA LEU A 88 0.11 -13.07 12.36
C LEU A 88 -1.33 -13.62 12.37
N LEU A 89 -2.32 -12.82 12.00
CA LEU A 89 -3.71 -13.26 11.90
C LEU A 89 -3.90 -14.31 10.79
N ALA A 90 -3.19 -14.19 9.70
CA ALA A 90 -3.21 -15.18 8.63
C ALA A 90 -2.50 -16.47 9.01
N ALA A 91 -1.53 -16.41 9.93
CA ALA A 91 -0.78 -17.57 10.40
C ALA A 91 -1.54 -18.46 11.43
N GLY A 92 -2.60 -17.93 12.07
CA GLY A 92 -3.49 -18.72 12.93
C GLY A 92 -4.05 -17.96 14.14
N GLU A 93 -5.07 -18.55 14.73
CA GLU A 93 -5.82 -17.98 15.87
C GLU A 93 -4.96 -17.76 17.12
N GLU A 94 -3.96 -18.61 17.33
CA GLU A 94 -3.01 -18.53 18.44
C GLU A 94 -2.20 -17.23 18.44
N ASN A 95 -2.07 -16.58 17.31
CA ASN A 95 -1.34 -15.33 17.14
C ASN A 95 -2.17 -14.07 17.40
N LYS A 96 -3.47 -14.20 17.71
CA LYS A 96 -4.37 -13.05 17.94
C LYS A 96 -3.88 -12.08 19.01
N GLY A 97 -3.27 -12.61 20.07
CA GLY A 97 -2.68 -11.78 21.14
C GLY A 97 -1.59 -10.88 20.62
N ALA A 98 -0.60 -11.45 19.92
CA ALA A 98 0.51 -10.71 19.32
C ALA A 98 0.02 -9.72 18.24
N ALA A 99 -0.90 -10.14 17.39
CA ALA A 99 -1.52 -9.25 16.40
C ALA A 99 -2.23 -8.06 17.05
N SER A 100 -2.92 -8.26 18.19
CA SER A 100 -3.57 -7.18 18.93
C SER A 100 -2.57 -6.15 19.46
N GLU A 101 -1.40 -6.59 19.95
CA GLU A 101 -0.35 -5.68 20.41
C GLU A 101 0.23 -4.85 19.25
N HIS A 102 0.49 -5.48 18.09
CA HIS A 102 0.92 -4.75 16.89
C HIS A 102 -0.14 -3.75 16.43
N LEU A 103 -1.44 -4.06 16.50
CA LEU A 103 -2.50 -3.11 16.18
C LEU A 103 -2.61 -1.95 17.19
N LYS A 104 -2.26 -2.16 18.45
CA LYS A 104 -2.14 -1.04 19.43
C LYS A 104 -0.96 -0.14 19.05
N ALA A 105 0.22 -0.71 18.80
CA ALA A 105 1.39 0.04 18.37
C ALA A 105 1.11 0.83 17.07
N THR A 106 0.37 0.21 16.10
CA THR A 106 -0.11 0.90 14.90
C THR A 106 -0.87 2.18 15.24
N VAL A 107 -1.85 2.09 16.16
CA VAL A 107 -2.66 3.25 16.55
C VAL A 107 -1.81 4.32 17.24
N GLU A 108 -0.92 3.93 18.14
CA GLU A 108 -0.03 4.87 18.87
C GLU A 108 0.88 5.64 17.91
N HIS A 109 1.53 4.93 16.97
CA HIS A 109 2.37 5.58 15.97
C HIS A 109 1.58 6.49 15.03
N LEU A 110 0.36 6.11 14.61
CA LEU A 110 -0.46 6.97 13.76
C LEU A 110 -0.98 8.21 14.49
N GLN A 111 -1.26 8.10 15.78
CA GLN A 111 -1.60 9.26 16.60
C GLN A 111 -0.41 10.23 16.64
N LYS A 112 0.82 9.72 16.85
CA LYS A 112 2.05 10.54 16.78
C LYS A 112 2.26 11.17 15.41
N ALA A 113 2.08 10.40 14.32
CA ALA A 113 2.19 10.93 12.97
C ALA A 113 1.21 12.09 12.71
N THR A 114 -0.05 11.97 13.19
CA THR A 114 -1.08 13.00 13.01
C THR A 114 -0.94 14.18 13.99
N GLU A 115 -0.29 13.99 15.14
CA GLU A 115 0.10 15.08 16.06
C GLU A 115 1.22 15.93 15.42
N ILE A 116 2.25 15.30 14.84
CA ILE A 116 3.38 15.97 14.18
C ILE A 116 2.93 16.64 12.89
N ASN A 117 2.14 15.93 12.05
CA ASN A 117 1.61 16.45 10.81
C ASN A 117 0.08 16.27 10.73
N PRO A 118 -0.71 17.28 11.16
CA PRO A 118 -2.18 17.23 11.11
C PRO A 118 -2.77 17.22 9.68
N GLN A 119 -1.95 17.35 8.64
CA GLN A 119 -2.35 17.30 7.23
C GLN A 119 -2.07 15.94 6.58
N ALA A 120 -1.53 14.97 7.32
CA ALA A 120 -1.18 13.63 6.82
C ALA A 120 -2.44 12.78 6.58
N ALA A 121 -3.10 12.94 5.43
CA ALA A 121 -4.31 12.23 5.07
C ALA A 121 -4.14 10.70 5.14
N GLU A 122 -3.02 10.17 4.65
CA GLU A 122 -2.69 8.74 4.68
C GLU A 122 -2.57 8.19 6.10
N ALA A 123 -2.10 8.99 7.05
CA ALA A 123 -2.02 8.57 8.45
C ALA A 123 -3.43 8.41 9.05
N TYR A 124 -4.35 9.32 8.74
CA TYR A 124 -5.75 9.19 9.16
C TYR A 124 -6.45 8.01 8.51
N VAL A 125 -6.17 7.73 7.23
CA VAL A 125 -6.70 6.55 6.53
C VAL A 125 -6.26 5.26 7.20
N LEU A 126 -4.96 5.12 7.47
CA LEU A 126 -4.42 3.93 8.10
C LEU A 126 -4.91 3.78 9.55
N LEU A 127 -5.06 4.91 10.27
CA LEU A 127 -5.64 4.94 11.63
C LEU A 127 -7.10 4.41 11.64
N SER A 128 -7.90 4.82 10.65
CA SER A 128 -9.25 4.29 10.47
C SER A 128 -9.24 2.78 10.23
N SER A 129 -8.33 2.30 9.37
CA SER A 129 -8.17 0.88 9.06
C SER A 129 -7.72 0.08 10.28
N ALA A 130 -6.81 0.61 11.09
CA ALA A 130 -6.35 -0.02 12.33
C ALA A 130 -7.47 -0.20 13.35
N TYR A 131 -8.32 0.83 13.53
CA TYR A 131 -9.52 0.69 14.37
C TYR A 131 -10.48 -0.37 13.82
N GLY A 132 -10.68 -0.43 12.51
CA GLY A 132 -11.48 -1.48 11.87
C GLY A 132 -10.96 -2.90 12.15
N ARG A 133 -9.64 -3.09 12.09
CA ARG A 133 -9.00 -4.37 12.45
C ARG A 133 -9.18 -4.72 13.92
N GLN A 134 -9.02 -3.75 14.82
CA GLN A 134 -9.27 -3.97 16.26
C GLN A 134 -10.73 -4.35 16.55
N ILE A 135 -11.70 -3.79 15.81
CA ILE A 135 -13.12 -4.18 15.92
C ILE A 135 -13.29 -5.63 15.45
N GLY A 136 -12.65 -6.01 14.33
CA GLY A 136 -12.69 -7.39 13.82
C GLY A 136 -12.17 -8.41 14.86
N LEU A 137 -11.13 -8.07 15.62
CA LEU A 137 -10.61 -8.90 16.70
C LEU A 137 -11.47 -8.89 17.97
N ASN A 138 -12.12 -7.79 18.25
CA ASN A 138 -12.96 -7.63 19.44
C ASN A 138 -14.19 -6.76 19.11
N PRO A 139 -15.30 -7.37 18.65
CA PRO A 139 -16.52 -6.66 18.26
C PRO A 139 -17.16 -5.83 19.39
N ILE A 140 -16.91 -6.18 20.66
CA ILE A 140 -17.44 -5.44 21.82
C ILE A 140 -16.92 -3.98 21.80
N LYS A 141 -15.72 -3.74 21.28
CA LYS A 141 -15.14 -2.40 21.12
C LYS A 141 -15.76 -1.60 19.96
N GLY A 142 -16.65 -2.21 19.17
CA GLY A 142 -17.16 -1.64 17.90
C GLY A 142 -17.82 -0.27 18.07
N MET A 143 -18.58 -0.05 19.13
CA MET A 143 -19.26 1.23 19.37
C MET A 143 -18.27 2.39 19.56
N VAL A 144 -17.19 2.18 20.31
CA VAL A 144 -16.19 3.22 20.59
C VAL A 144 -15.23 3.38 19.40
N LEU A 145 -14.65 2.27 18.94
CA LEU A 145 -13.66 2.29 17.87
C LEU A 145 -14.28 2.65 16.52
N GLY A 146 -15.54 2.28 16.27
CA GLY A 146 -16.26 2.66 15.05
C GLY A 146 -16.39 4.18 14.91
N ARG A 147 -16.72 4.89 15.99
CA ARG A 147 -16.76 6.37 15.99
C ARG A 147 -15.37 6.97 15.73
N ARG A 148 -14.31 6.38 16.32
CA ARG A 148 -12.92 6.84 16.11
C ARG A 148 -12.49 6.59 14.66
N ALA A 149 -12.78 5.42 14.11
CA ALA A 149 -12.50 5.08 12.71
C ALA A 149 -13.21 6.06 11.76
N GLN A 150 -14.50 6.32 11.98
CA GLN A 150 -15.28 7.25 11.16
C GLN A 150 -14.72 8.68 11.24
N LYS A 151 -14.34 9.15 12.44
CA LYS A 151 -13.74 10.49 12.62
C LYS A 151 -12.43 10.62 11.85
N ALA A 152 -11.55 9.62 11.93
CA ALA A 152 -10.29 9.60 11.23
C ALA A 152 -10.50 9.60 9.70
N LEU A 153 -11.38 8.73 9.19
CA LEU A 153 -11.65 8.65 7.75
C LEU A 153 -12.30 9.92 7.21
N LYS A 154 -13.23 10.53 7.96
CA LYS A 154 -13.81 11.83 7.61
C LYS A 154 -12.74 12.93 7.51
N LYS A 155 -11.79 12.96 8.46
CA LYS A 155 -10.66 13.89 8.42
C LYS A 155 -9.80 13.67 7.18
N ALA A 156 -9.46 12.42 6.86
CA ALA A 156 -8.71 12.09 5.64
C ALA A 156 -9.43 12.57 4.37
N ALA A 157 -10.75 12.32 4.26
CA ALA A 157 -11.54 12.74 3.11
C ALA A 157 -11.67 14.27 2.97
N GLN A 158 -11.63 15.00 4.09
CA GLN A 158 -11.57 16.47 4.06
C GLN A 158 -10.21 17.01 3.59
N LEU A 159 -9.12 16.31 3.93
CA LEU A 159 -7.76 16.71 3.58
C LEU A 159 -7.40 16.37 2.12
N ALA A 160 -7.84 15.20 1.65
CA ALA A 160 -7.45 14.68 0.33
C ALA A 160 -8.58 13.82 -0.28
N PRO A 161 -9.67 14.44 -0.77
CA PRO A 161 -10.86 13.72 -1.27
C PRO A 161 -10.58 12.83 -2.48
N ASP A 162 -9.60 13.20 -3.31
CA ASP A 162 -9.19 12.44 -4.51
C ASP A 162 -7.94 11.58 -4.28
N ASN A 163 -7.47 11.45 -3.05
CA ASN A 163 -6.40 10.50 -2.75
C ASN A 163 -6.94 9.06 -2.89
N PRO A 164 -6.34 8.20 -3.75
CA PRO A 164 -6.87 6.87 -4.05
C PRO A 164 -6.99 5.98 -2.80
N ARG A 165 -6.11 6.15 -1.80
CA ARG A 165 -6.14 5.40 -0.52
C ARG A 165 -7.30 5.84 0.35
N VAL A 166 -7.63 7.13 0.34
CA VAL A 166 -8.80 7.68 1.05
C VAL A 166 -10.08 7.12 0.44
N VAL A 167 -10.20 7.16 -0.89
CA VAL A 167 -11.35 6.63 -1.62
C VAL A 167 -11.49 5.12 -1.40
N LEU A 168 -10.40 4.35 -1.52
CA LEU A 168 -10.38 2.92 -1.26
C LEU A 168 -10.88 2.58 0.15
N CYS A 169 -10.31 3.21 1.19
CA CYS A 169 -10.68 2.88 2.56
C CYS A 169 -12.10 3.35 2.92
N THR A 170 -12.59 4.42 2.29
CA THR A 170 -13.99 4.82 2.38
C THR A 170 -14.89 3.77 1.77
N ALA A 171 -14.56 3.28 0.59
CA ALA A 171 -15.30 2.21 -0.09
C ALA A 171 -15.31 0.89 0.70
N ILE A 172 -14.16 0.52 1.31
CA ILE A 172 -14.09 -0.67 2.19
C ILE A 172 -15.03 -0.50 3.40
N ARG A 173 -15.06 0.68 4.02
CA ARG A 173 -15.98 0.98 5.11
C ARG A 173 -17.42 0.88 4.66
N ASP A 174 -17.79 1.49 3.53
CA ASP A 174 -19.15 1.48 3.02
C ASP A 174 -19.62 0.07 2.68
N PHE A 175 -18.76 -0.74 2.08
CA PHE A 175 -19.05 -2.11 1.70
C PHE A 175 -19.25 -3.04 2.91
N ASN A 176 -18.42 -2.88 3.96
CA ASN A 176 -18.43 -3.79 5.12
C ASN A 176 -19.34 -3.32 6.27
N THR A 177 -19.82 -2.09 6.25
CA THR A 177 -20.71 -1.59 7.29
C THR A 177 -22.16 -1.99 7.01
N PRO A 178 -22.92 -2.53 7.98
CA PRO A 178 -24.35 -2.78 7.77
C PRO A 178 -25.11 -1.49 7.42
N GLY A 179 -26.13 -1.60 6.56
CA GLY A 179 -26.92 -0.45 6.08
C GLY A 179 -27.52 0.40 7.20
N MET A 180 -27.97 -0.23 8.31
CA MET A 180 -28.48 0.46 9.48
C MET A 180 -27.46 1.38 10.18
N PHE A 181 -26.16 1.18 9.91
CA PHE A 181 -25.06 2.03 10.38
C PHE A 181 -24.46 2.88 9.27
N GLY A 182 -25.18 3.04 8.15
CA GLY A 182 -24.81 3.93 7.03
C GLY A 182 -23.89 3.29 5.98
N GLY A 183 -23.73 1.97 5.99
CA GLY A 183 -23.02 1.23 4.93
C GLY A 183 -23.87 1.04 3.68
N SER A 184 -23.22 0.72 2.56
CA SER A 184 -23.86 0.42 1.29
C SER A 184 -22.89 -0.32 0.38
N LYS A 185 -23.22 -1.56 0.02
CA LYS A 185 -22.41 -2.36 -0.93
C LYS A 185 -22.29 -1.67 -2.29
N GLU A 186 -23.36 -1.03 -2.75
CA GLU A 186 -23.36 -0.29 -4.02
C GLU A 186 -22.39 0.92 -3.98
N LYS A 187 -22.43 1.74 -2.91
CA LYS A 187 -21.45 2.82 -2.73
C LYS A 187 -20.02 2.28 -2.60
N GLY A 188 -19.86 1.13 -1.95
CA GLY A 188 -18.57 0.46 -1.85
C GLY A 188 -18.03 0.08 -3.23
N LEU A 189 -18.83 -0.57 -4.08
CA LEU A 189 -18.45 -0.93 -5.45
C LEU A 189 -18.07 0.30 -6.28
N GLN A 190 -18.90 1.34 -6.29
CA GLN A 190 -18.61 2.60 -6.99
C GLN A 190 -17.30 3.24 -6.48
N GLY A 191 -17.09 3.22 -5.16
CA GLY A 191 -15.87 3.72 -4.56
C GLY A 191 -14.62 2.91 -4.96
N PHE A 192 -14.71 1.58 -5.07
CA PHE A 192 -13.61 0.76 -5.57
C PHE A 192 -13.30 1.04 -7.04
N GLN A 193 -14.32 1.24 -7.88
CA GLN A 193 -14.13 1.64 -9.28
C GLN A 193 -13.41 3.00 -9.36
N ARG A 194 -13.88 4.00 -8.60
CA ARG A 194 -13.23 5.30 -8.52
C ARG A 194 -11.79 5.23 -8.00
N ALA A 195 -11.53 4.42 -6.97
CA ALA A 195 -10.17 4.22 -6.47
C ALA A 195 -9.25 3.60 -7.53
N ALA A 196 -9.74 2.64 -8.32
CA ALA A 196 -8.98 2.03 -9.40
C ALA A 196 -8.58 3.04 -10.49
N GLU A 197 -9.49 3.95 -10.86
CA GLU A 197 -9.21 5.05 -11.80
C GLU A 197 -8.15 5.99 -11.25
N LEU A 198 -8.26 6.39 -9.98
CA LEU A 198 -7.30 7.29 -9.33
C LEU A 198 -5.91 6.65 -9.20
N PHE A 199 -5.83 5.37 -8.82
CA PHE A 199 -4.56 4.65 -8.79
C PHE A 199 -3.93 4.50 -10.18
N ALA A 200 -4.72 4.36 -11.23
CA ALA A 200 -4.19 4.29 -12.61
C ALA A 200 -3.58 5.62 -13.08
N GLN A 201 -3.96 6.73 -12.45
CA GLN A 201 -3.46 8.08 -12.73
C GLN A 201 -2.40 8.53 -11.74
N GLU A 202 -2.14 7.74 -10.68
CA GLU A 202 -1.19 8.11 -9.64
C GLU A 202 0.25 7.99 -10.15
N GLU A 203 0.96 9.12 -10.23
CA GLU A 203 2.39 9.16 -10.50
C GLU A 203 3.14 9.46 -9.20
N PRO A 204 3.88 8.50 -8.63
CA PRO A 204 4.64 8.73 -7.39
C PRO A 204 5.83 9.66 -7.66
N THR A 205 5.66 10.95 -7.42
CA THR A 205 6.71 11.97 -7.62
C THR A 205 7.70 12.03 -6.46
N ASN A 206 7.30 11.59 -5.28
CA ASN A 206 8.13 11.58 -4.08
C ASN A 206 8.36 10.14 -3.60
N PRO A 207 9.63 9.67 -3.53
CA PRO A 207 9.95 8.31 -3.11
C PRO A 207 9.51 7.97 -1.69
N ILE A 208 9.27 8.98 -0.83
CA ILE A 208 8.80 8.79 0.55
C ILE A 208 7.30 8.51 0.58
N HIS A 209 6.51 8.99 -0.38
CA HIS A 209 5.05 8.80 -0.36
C HIS A 209 4.64 7.32 -0.44
N PRO A 210 3.49 6.94 0.14
CA PRO A 210 2.99 5.59 0.10
C PRO A 210 2.68 5.14 -1.32
N VAL A 211 2.93 3.85 -1.61
CA VAL A 211 2.64 3.23 -2.92
C VAL A 211 1.65 2.06 -2.81
N TRP A 212 1.14 1.75 -1.61
CA TRP A 212 0.19 0.66 -1.40
C TRP A 212 -1.22 1.02 -1.86
N GLY A 213 -2.00 0.00 -2.14
CA GLY A 213 -3.46 0.12 -2.33
C GLY A 213 -3.94 -0.25 -3.73
N HIS A 214 -3.14 -0.08 -4.77
CA HIS A 214 -3.56 -0.33 -6.16
C HIS A 214 -4.00 -1.78 -6.36
N SER A 215 -3.15 -2.75 -6.06
CA SER A 215 -3.50 -4.17 -6.15
C SER A 215 -4.65 -4.56 -5.21
N ARG A 216 -4.69 -3.98 -4.00
CA ARG A 216 -5.75 -4.20 -3.02
C ARG A 216 -7.12 -3.68 -3.51
N THR A 217 -7.15 -2.60 -4.29
CA THR A 217 -8.38 -2.08 -4.89
C THR A 217 -9.03 -3.11 -5.81
N TYR A 218 -8.23 -3.77 -6.65
CA TYR A 218 -8.75 -4.84 -7.52
C TYR A 218 -9.15 -6.10 -6.74
N ALA A 219 -8.51 -6.41 -5.61
CA ALA A 219 -8.98 -7.47 -4.73
C ALA A 219 -10.38 -7.16 -4.18
N TRP A 220 -10.62 -5.93 -3.71
CA TRP A 220 -11.95 -5.51 -3.23
C TRP A 220 -12.99 -5.41 -4.34
N LEU A 221 -12.61 -4.99 -5.56
CA LEU A 221 -13.48 -5.06 -6.74
C LEU A 221 -13.92 -6.50 -7.00
N GLY A 222 -12.98 -7.44 -6.96
CA GLY A 222 -13.29 -8.86 -7.13
C GLY A 222 -14.28 -9.39 -6.08
N ILE A 223 -14.07 -9.03 -4.81
CA ILE A 223 -14.99 -9.38 -3.72
C ILE A 223 -16.39 -8.77 -3.95
N ALA A 224 -16.45 -7.51 -4.38
CA ALA A 224 -17.72 -6.83 -4.62
C ALA A 224 -18.48 -7.43 -5.81
N TYR A 225 -17.79 -7.83 -6.89
CA TYR A 225 -18.39 -8.54 -8.01
C TYR A 225 -18.85 -9.95 -7.63
N GLN A 226 -18.04 -10.68 -6.84
CA GLN A 226 -18.42 -11.99 -6.32
C GLN A 226 -19.69 -11.93 -5.45
N ASP A 227 -19.80 -10.92 -4.58
CA ASP A 227 -20.99 -10.68 -3.76
C ASP A 227 -22.27 -10.43 -4.59
N ARG A 228 -22.12 -9.96 -5.83
CA ARG A 228 -23.20 -9.74 -6.80
C ARG A 228 -23.46 -10.95 -7.70
N GLY A 229 -22.67 -12.02 -7.59
CA GLY A 229 -22.74 -13.17 -8.49
C GLY A 229 -22.07 -12.93 -9.86
N GLU A 230 -21.36 -11.83 -10.05
CA GLU A 230 -20.69 -11.45 -11.30
C GLU A 230 -19.30 -12.11 -11.37
N LEU A 231 -19.28 -13.47 -11.42
CA LEU A 231 -18.06 -14.28 -11.19
C LEU A 231 -16.95 -14.04 -12.21
N GLU A 232 -17.28 -13.75 -13.49
CA GLU A 232 -16.27 -13.44 -14.50
C GLU A 232 -15.58 -12.07 -14.25
N LEU A 233 -16.36 -11.07 -13.81
CA LEU A 233 -15.81 -9.78 -13.42
C LEU A 233 -14.95 -9.91 -12.15
N ALA A 234 -15.37 -10.75 -11.19
CA ALA A 234 -14.59 -11.04 -10.00
C ALA A 234 -13.24 -11.68 -10.37
N ARG A 235 -13.24 -12.68 -11.25
CA ARG A 235 -12.03 -13.36 -11.74
C ARG A 235 -11.10 -12.39 -12.47
N ALA A 236 -11.65 -11.54 -13.33
CA ALA A 236 -10.86 -10.52 -14.05
C ALA A 236 -10.21 -9.52 -13.07
N ALA A 237 -10.94 -9.07 -12.05
CA ALA A 237 -10.42 -8.18 -11.03
C ALA A 237 -9.30 -8.84 -10.22
N PHE A 238 -9.45 -10.09 -9.77
CA PHE A 238 -8.40 -10.81 -9.05
C PHE A 238 -7.15 -11.03 -9.91
N LYS A 239 -7.30 -11.37 -11.19
CA LYS A 239 -6.17 -11.46 -12.14
C LYS A 239 -5.48 -10.10 -12.30
N LYS A 240 -6.23 -8.99 -12.36
CA LYS A 240 -5.65 -7.64 -12.41
C LYS A 240 -4.88 -7.30 -11.15
N ALA A 241 -5.38 -7.66 -9.96
CA ALA A 241 -4.65 -7.50 -8.71
C ALA A 241 -3.30 -8.22 -8.74
N LEU A 242 -3.25 -9.47 -9.27
CA LEU A 242 -2.01 -10.24 -9.41
C LEU A 242 -1.10 -9.73 -10.53
N ALA A 243 -1.64 -9.11 -11.57
CA ALA A 243 -0.84 -8.46 -12.61
C ALA A 243 -0.09 -7.22 -12.06
N ILE A 244 -0.72 -6.49 -11.13
CA ILE A 244 -0.10 -5.34 -10.44
C ILE A 244 0.90 -5.83 -9.39
N ASN A 245 0.52 -6.86 -8.61
CA ASN A 245 1.38 -7.43 -7.58
C ASN A 245 1.32 -8.97 -7.62
N PRO A 246 2.26 -9.63 -8.32
CA PRO A 246 2.31 -11.09 -8.43
C PRO A 246 2.48 -11.83 -7.09
N SER A 247 2.99 -11.16 -6.06
CA SER A 247 3.20 -11.72 -4.71
C SER A 247 2.01 -11.51 -3.76
N PHE A 248 0.87 -10.99 -4.25
CA PHE A 248 -0.28 -10.72 -3.38
C PHE A 248 -0.95 -12.01 -2.89
N GLY A 249 -0.45 -12.54 -1.77
CA GLY A 249 -0.82 -13.86 -1.22
C GLY A 249 -2.32 -14.01 -0.94
N TRP A 250 -3.00 -12.98 -0.44
CA TRP A 250 -4.43 -13.04 -0.17
C TRP A 250 -5.26 -13.35 -1.44
N VAL A 251 -4.95 -12.69 -2.55
CA VAL A 251 -5.62 -12.99 -3.82
C VAL A 251 -5.22 -14.36 -4.34
N LYS A 252 -3.91 -14.66 -4.31
CA LYS A 252 -3.34 -15.88 -4.92
C LYS A 252 -3.76 -17.17 -4.22
N TYR A 253 -3.79 -17.16 -2.89
CA TYR A 253 -3.96 -18.37 -2.09
C TYR A 253 -5.32 -18.47 -1.40
N VAL A 254 -6.11 -17.38 -1.40
CA VAL A 254 -7.43 -17.37 -0.76
C VAL A 254 -8.52 -17.01 -1.77
N LEU A 255 -8.57 -15.77 -2.24
CA LEU A 255 -9.73 -15.25 -2.97
C LEU A 255 -9.95 -15.95 -4.32
N LEU A 256 -8.90 -16.14 -5.11
CA LEU A 256 -9.03 -16.76 -6.43
C LEU A 256 -9.37 -18.25 -6.34
N PRO A 257 -8.73 -19.07 -5.46
CA PRO A 257 -9.15 -20.45 -5.24
C PRO A 257 -10.58 -20.61 -4.71
N GLU A 258 -11.03 -19.72 -3.81
CA GLU A 258 -12.42 -19.73 -3.33
C GLU A 258 -13.41 -19.43 -4.44
N LEU A 259 -13.12 -18.47 -5.30
CA LEU A 259 -13.94 -18.16 -6.47
C LEU A 259 -14.02 -19.35 -7.44
N GLU A 260 -12.91 -20.00 -7.74
CA GLU A 260 -12.86 -21.17 -8.64
C GLU A 260 -13.65 -22.35 -8.09
N LYS A 261 -13.54 -22.58 -6.78
CA LYS A 261 -14.34 -23.62 -6.12
C LYS A 261 -15.85 -23.32 -6.18
N ALA A 262 -16.26 -22.07 -5.94
CA ALA A 262 -17.65 -21.67 -6.06
C ALA A 262 -18.17 -21.87 -7.50
N SER A 263 -17.41 -21.43 -8.50
CA SER A 263 -17.77 -21.59 -9.92
C SER A 263 -17.89 -23.05 -10.37
N SER A 264 -17.17 -23.99 -9.75
CA SER A 264 -17.25 -25.42 -10.08
C SER A 264 -18.45 -26.12 -9.46
N LEU A 265 -19.05 -25.56 -8.41
CA LEU A 265 -20.26 -26.08 -7.77
C LEU A 265 -21.54 -25.63 -8.48
N ASP A 266 -21.49 -24.52 -9.20
CA ASP A 266 -22.59 -23.95 -9.98
C ASP A 266 -22.58 -24.43 -11.46
N ALA A 267 -21.61 -25.26 -11.86
CA ALA A 267 -21.58 -25.88 -13.18
C ALA A 267 -22.60 -27.06 -13.21
N PRO A 268 -23.50 -27.11 -14.21
CA PRO A 268 -24.57 -28.10 -14.31
C PRO A 268 -24.08 -29.54 -14.50
#